data_4c63805883afb2c09cf6f99e3b942a27
#
_entry.id   4c63805883afb2c09cf6f99e3b942a27
#
_cell.length_a   1.000
_cell.length_b   1.000
_cell.length_c   1.000
_cell.angle_alpha   90.00
_cell.angle_beta   90.00
_cell.angle_gamma   90.00
#
_symmetry.space_group_name_H-M   'P 1'
#
loop_
_entity.id
_entity.type
_entity.pdbx_description
1 polymer ?
#
loop_
_entity_poly.entity_id
_entity_poly.type
_entity_poly.pdbx_seq_one_letter_code
_entity_poly.pdbx_strand_id
1 'polypeptide(L)' 'MWFFKETEKAKVLQGRTITYLAENKLFITKEYLSQVLSGTRGCSKLLAHNITNCISFSANLNDYFYKKEK' A
#
# COMPACT_ATOMS: atom_id res chain seq x y z
N MET A 1 -1.39 1.46 -13.80
CA MET A 1 -1.70 1.21 -12.38
C MET A 1 -0.42 1.22 -11.54
N TRP A 2 -0.56 1.47 -10.27
CA TRP A 2 0.57 1.50 -9.35
C TRP A 2 0.66 0.17 -8.62
N PHE A 3 1.89 -0.36 -8.51
CA PHE A 3 2.15 -1.63 -7.84
C PHE A 3 3.08 -1.39 -6.67
N PHE A 4 2.80 -2.06 -5.56
CA PHE A 4 3.59 -1.91 -4.35
C PHE A 4 4.90 -2.70 -4.43
N LYS A 5 5.97 -2.12 -3.92
CA LYS A 5 7.25 -2.81 -3.79
C LYS A 5 7.16 -3.75 -2.59
N GLU A 6 7.00 -5.02 -2.87
CA GLU A 6 6.76 -6.05 -1.86
C GLU A 6 7.79 -6.03 -0.73
N THR A 7 9.03 -5.69 -1.05
CA THR A 7 10.11 -5.64 -0.07
C THR A 7 9.87 -4.58 1.01
N GLU A 8 8.95 -3.65 0.79
CA GLU A 8 8.66 -2.57 1.74
C GLU A 8 7.43 -2.84 2.60
N LYS A 9 6.89 -4.04 2.55
CA LYS A 9 5.67 -4.40 3.28
C LYS A 9 5.78 -4.16 4.78
N ALA A 10 6.91 -4.53 5.36
CA ALA A 10 7.11 -4.35 6.80
C ALA A 10 7.06 -2.89 7.22
N LYS A 11 7.51 -1.98 6.35
CA LYS A 11 7.48 -0.54 6.63
C LYS A 11 6.06 -0.01 6.65
N VAL A 12 5.21 -0.51 5.78
CA VAL A 12 3.81 -0.11 5.75
C VAL A 12 3.08 -0.62 7.00
N LEU A 13 3.29 -1.88 7.35
CA LEU A 13 2.58 -2.49 8.47
C LEU A 13 3.03 -1.94 9.82
N GLN A 14 4.33 -1.67 9.98
CA GLN A 14 4.86 -1.12 11.23
C GLN A 14 4.42 -1.92 12.46
N GLY A 15 4.44 -3.25 12.34
CA GLY A 15 3.99 -4.14 13.41
C GLY A 15 2.49 -4.29 13.55
N ARG A 16 1.70 -3.63 12.70
CA ARG A 16 0.24 -3.73 12.70
C ARG A 16 -0.20 -4.81 11.70
N THR A 17 -1.44 -5.26 11.82
CA THR A 17 -2.00 -6.24 10.90
C THR A 17 -2.55 -5.57 9.64
N ILE A 18 -2.65 -6.37 8.57
CA ILE A 18 -3.29 -5.90 7.34
C ILE A 18 -4.74 -5.52 7.62
N THR A 19 -5.43 -6.31 8.44
CA THR A 19 -6.82 -6.03 8.82
C THR A 19 -6.96 -4.67 9.48
N TYR A 20 -6.06 -4.34 10.41
CA TYR A 20 -6.10 -3.06 11.09
C TYR A 20 -5.98 -1.90 10.08
N LEU A 21 -5.00 -1.97 9.19
CA LEU A 21 -4.80 -0.91 8.21
C LEU A 21 -5.98 -0.79 7.26
N ALA A 22 -6.49 -1.91 6.78
CA ALA A 22 -7.61 -1.91 5.84
C ALA A 22 -8.86 -1.30 6.44
N GLU A 23 -9.19 -1.66 7.69
CA GLU A 23 -10.43 -1.23 8.31
C GLU A 23 -10.34 0.16 8.94
N ASN A 24 -9.19 0.54 9.49
CA ASN A 24 -9.08 1.77 10.29
C ASN A 24 -8.37 2.92 9.57
N LYS A 25 -7.55 2.62 8.58
CA LYS A 25 -6.77 3.65 7.88
C LYS A 25 -7.16 3.84 6.42
N LEU A 26 -7.50 2.76 5.74
CA LEU A 26 -7.71 2.80 4.29
C LEU A 26 -9.17 2.57 3.89
N PHE A 27 -9.97 2.00 4.77
CA PHE A 27 -11.40 1.74 4.52
C PHE A 27 -11.61 0.88 3.27
N ILE A 28 -10.81 -0.18 3.14
CA ILE A 28 -10.91 -1.16 2.06
C ILE A 28 -10.93 -2.56 2.68
N THR A 29 -11.23 -3.57 1.86
CA THR A 29 -11.20 -4.94 2.36
C THR A 29 -9.77 -5.40 2.64
N LYS A 30 -9.61 -6.28 3.63
CA LYS A 30 -8.30 -6.83 3.95
C LYS A 30 -7.75 -7.67 2.79
N GLU A 31 -8.63 -8.34 2.04
CA GLU A 31 -8.23 -9.14 0.89
C GLU A 31 -7.64 -8.26 -0.21
N TYR A 32 -8.27 -7.12 -0.47
CA TYR A 32 -7.77 -6.19 -1.45
C TYR A 32 -6.40 -5.64 -1.03
N LEU A 33 -6.29 -5.20 0.21
CA LEU A 33 -5.02 -4.67 0.71
C LEU A 33 -3.92 -5.73 0.68
N SER A 34 -4.24 -6.96 1.06
CA SER A 34 -3.28 -8.07 1.01
C SER A 34 -2.75 -8.27 -0.41
N GLN A 35 -3.64 -8.26 -1.40
CA GLN A 35 -3.24 -8.41 -2.80
C GLN A 35 -2.38 -7.25 -3.29
N VAL A 36 -2.71 -6.03 -2.89
CA VAL A 36 -1.94 -4.85 -3.26
C VAL A 36 -0.54 -4.92 -2.64
N LEU A 37 -0.44 -5.25 -1.36
CA LEU A 37 0.85 -5.29 -0.67
C LEU A 37 1.73 -6.45 -1.11
N SER A 38 1.15 -7.52 -1.65
CA SER A 38 1.94 -8.64 -2.19
C SER A 38 2.44 -8.37 -3.61
N GLY A 39 1.99 -7.27 -4.23
CA GLY A 39 2.40 -6.92 -5.57
C GLY A 39 1.64 -7.65 -6.67
N THR A 40 0.65 -8.47 -6.32
CA THR A 40 -0.12 -9.21 -7.31
C THR A 40 -1.23 -8.39 -7.94
N ARG A 41 -1.60 -7.28 -7.32
CA ARG A 41 -2.67 -6.42 -7.80
C ARG A 41 -2.25 -4.97 -7.78
N GLY A 42 -2.51 -4.25 -8.88
CA GLY A 42 -2.27 -2.82 -8.93
C GLY A 42 -3.38 -2.03 -8.27
N CYS A 43 -3.11 -0.78 -7.96
CA CYS A 43 -4.08 0.12 -7.35
C CYS A 43 -4.02 1.49 -8.01
N SER A 44 -5.01 2.34 -7.69
CA SER A 44 -5.04 3.71 -8.17
C SER A 44 -3.95 4.54 -7.48
N LYS A 45 -3.61 5.67 -8.08
CA LYS A 45 -2.66 6.60 -7.49
C LYS A 45 -3.15 7.11 -6.14
N LEU A 46 -4.46 7.34 -6.00
CA LEU A 46 -5.04 7.79 -4.75
C LEU A 46 -4.81 6.77 -3.63
N LEU A 47 -5.09 5.51 -3.89
CA LEU A 47 -4.86 4.47 -2.87
C LEU A 47 -3.38 4.33 -2.56
N ALA A 48 -2.51 4.40 -3.59
CA ALA A 48 -1.08 4.35 -3.37
C ALA A 48 -0.61 5.49 -2.46
N HIS A 49 -1.12 6.70 -2.66
CA HIS A 49 -0.83 7.83 -1.77
C HIS A 49 -1.32 7.57 -0.35
N ASN A 50 -2.52 7.04 -0.20
CA ASN A 50 -3.06 6.75 1.13
C ASN A 50 -2.22 5.73 1.87
N ILE A 51 -1.77 4.69 1.18
CA ILE A 51 -0.89 3.69 1.79
C ILE A 51 0.46 4.31 2.18
N THR A 52 1.02 5.13 1.30
CA THR A 52 2.28 5.82 1.57
C THR A 52 2.16 6.72 2.80
N ASN A 53 1.04 7.43 2.94
CA ASN A 53 0.79 8.31 4.08
C ASN A 53 0.68 7.53 5.39
N CYS A 54 0.32 6.26 5.35
CA CYS A 54 0.31 5.41 6.54
C CYS A 54 1.73 5.17 7.07
N ILE A 55 2.74 5.32 6.22
CA ILE A 55 4.14 5.17 6.62
C ILE A 55 4.63 6.46 7.24
N SER A 56 4.48 7.58 6.52
CA SER A 56 4.90 8.90 6.97
C SER A 56 4.29 9.96 6.04
N PHE A 57 3.97 11.13 6.59
CA PHE A 57 3.51 12.26 5.76
C PHE A 57 4.56 12.72 4.76
N SER A 58 5.84 12.53 5.08
CA SER A 58 6.92 12.92 4.20
C SER A 58 7.39 11.80 3.27
N ALA A 59 6.77 10.62 3.37
CA ALA A 59 7.15 9.49 2.53
C ALA A 59 6.84 9.78 1.06
N ASN A 60 7.76 9.38 0.19
CA ASN A 60 7.60 9.58 -1.24
C ASN A 60 6.95 8.33 -1.85
N LEU A 61 5.88 8.54 -2.62
CA LEU A 61 5.18 7.47 -3.30
C LEU A 61 6.14 6.57 -4.10
N ASN A 62 7.10 7.17 -4.78
CA ASN A 62 8.02 6.42 -5.65
C ASN A 62 8.98 5.52 -4.87
N ASP A 63 9.12 5.73 -3.57
CA ASP A 63 9.95 4.85 -2.74
C ASP A 63 9.27 3.52 -2.43
N TYR A 64 7.94 3.47 -2.53
CA TYR A 64 7.15 2.30 -2.12
C TYR A 64 6.32 1.71 -3.24
N PHE A 65 6.08 2.47 -4.30
CA PHE A 65 5.27 2.03 -5.43
C PHE A 65 6.00 2.32 -6.73
N TYR A 66 5.65 1.58 -7.76
CA TYR A 66 6.12 1.86 -9.11
C TYR A 66 4.94 1.80 -10.07
N LYS A 67 5.01 2.60 -11.12
CA LYS A 67 3.97 2.60 -12.15
C LYS A 67 4.32 1.55 -13.19
N LYS A 68 3.39 0.64 -13.43
CA LYS A 68 3.56 -0.39 -14.43
C LYS A 68 2.61 -0.13 -15.58
N GLU A 69 3.15 -0.05 -16.77
CA GLU A 69 2.38 0.08 -17.99
C GLU A 69 2.28 -1.28 -18.68
N LYS A 70 1.14 -1.50 -19.31
CA LYS A 70 0.96 -2.70 -20.11
C LYS A 70 1.62 -2.52 -21.47
#